data_63a0af73b8a1b670eec75f3d57da5602
#
_entry.id   63a0af73b8a1b670eec75f3d57da5602
#
_cell.length_a   1.000
_cell.length_b   1.000
_cell.length_c   1.000
_cell.angle_alpha   90.00
_cell.angle_beta   90.00
_cell.angle_gamma   90.00
#
_symmetry.space_group_name_H-M   'P 1'
#
loop_
_entity.id
_entity.type
_entity.pdbx_description
1 polymer ?
#
loop_
_entity_poly.entity_id
_entity_poly.type
_entity_poly.pdbx_seq_one_letter_code
_entity_poly.pdbx_strand_id
1 'polypeptide(L)'
;MRIASSEQMRKNIELISLCKTLGLDFKNKYENGIEGQGLRYGNVMIMCDQDNDGSHIKGLVINFFQYFWPNLLKIDGFLQQFVTPLVKVKIKSSSLSSEKDSMKIKKSMKNSNKNDETMIKTFFSLPEYEEWRRNLKSGKNNNLDSNINMNKFLIKYYKGLGTNTAEEGKTYFKDLNKHKKLFNYGPGDFDAIDLGS
;
A
#
# COMPACT_ATOMS: atom_id res chain seq x y z
N MET A 1 -13.26 14.68 14.34
CA MET A 1 -14.24 14.56 13.24
C MET A 1 -15.62 14.36 13.84
N ARG A 2 -16.64 15.14 13.47
CA ARG A 2 -18.00 14.83 13.90
C ARG A 2 -18.39 13.49 13.26
N ILE A 3 -18.63 12.49 14.07
CA ILE A 3 -19.19 11.21 13.63
C ILE A 3 -20.53 11.55 12.98
N ALA A 4 -20.66 11.27 11.69
CA ALA A 4 -21.95 11.36 11.03
C ALA A 4 -22.93 10.52 11.82
N SER A 5 -24.15 11.04 12.10
CA SER A 5 -25.11 10.27 12.88
C SER A 5 -25.35 8.92 12.21
N SER A 6 -25.63 7.86 13.02
CA SER A 6 -25.96 6.53 12.49
C SER A 6 -27.03 6.57 11.39
N GLU A 7 -27.90 7.57 11.47
CA GLU A 7 -28.96 7.82 10.50
C GLU A 7 -28.43 8.39 9.18
N GLN A 8 -27.44 9.29 9.22
CA GLN A 8 -26.79 9.82 8.02
C GLN A 8 -25.96 8.73 7.30
N MET A 9 -25.25 7.89 8.06
CA MET A 9 -24.52 6.76 7.49
C MET A 9 -25.45 5.73 6.83
N ARG A 10 -26.60 5.46 7.42
CA ARG A 10 -27.63 4.56 6.84
C ARG A 10 -28.32 5.14 5.59
N LYS A 11 -28.19 6.43 5.32
CA LYS A 11 -28.71 7.08 4.10
C LYS A 11 -27.67 7.20 3.00
N ASN A 12 -26.39 6.92 3.31
CA ASN A 12 -25.30 6.99 2.32
C ASN A 12 -25.38 5.76 1.39
N ILE A 13 -25.58 6.02 0.09
CA ILE A 13 -25.79 4.99 -0.94
C ILE A 13 -24.55 4.11 -1.09
N GLU A 14 -23.36 4.68 -1.02
CA GLU A 14 -22.09 3.96 -1.14
C GLU A 14 -21.91 2.98 0.01
N LEU A 15 -22.17 3.42 1.26
CA LEU A 15 -22.07 2.57 2.44
C LEU A 15 -23.14 1.46 2.42
N ILE A 16 -24.37 1.78 2.01
CA ILE A 16 -25.42 0.76 1.83
C ILE A 16 -24.98 -0.27 0.77
N SER A 17 -24.43 0.18 -0.34
CA SER A 17 -23.95 -0.69 -1.40
C SER A 17 -22.82 -1.58 -0.91
N LEU A 18 -21.87 -1.03 -0.15
CA LEU A 18 -20.78 -1.78 0.49
C LEU A 18 -21.35 -2.86 1.43
N CYS A 19 -22.27 -2.49 2.32
CA CYS A 19 -22.90 -3.46 3.24
C CYS A 19 -23.62 -4.58 2.49
N LYS A 20 -24.41 -4.23 1.46
CA LYS A 20 -25.11 -5.21 0.64
C LYS A 20 -24.16 -6.14 -0.10
N THR A 21 -23.08 -5.60 -0.66
CA THR A 21 -22.07 -6.37 -1.39
C THR A 21 -21.36 -7.36 -0.47
N LEU A 22 -20.94 -6.90 0.70
CA LEU A 22 -20.23 -7.74 1.69
C LEU A 22 -21.18 -8.69 2.45
N GLY A 23 -22.48 -8.45 2.43
CA GLY A 23 -23.45 -9.19 3.26
C GLY A 23 -23.43 -8.78 4.72
N LEU A 24 -23.05 -7.52 5.01
CA LEU A 24 -23.02 -6.99 6.38
C LEU A 24 -24.43 -6.71 6.90
N ASP A 25 -24.72 -7.15 8.11
CA ASP A 25 -25.96 -6.85 8.84
C ASP A 25 -25.65 -6.01 10.07
N PHE A 26 -26.31 -4.87 10.21
CA PHE A 26 -26.18 -3.98 11.37
C PHE A 26 -26.65 -4.60 12.70
N LYS A 27 -27.42 -5.69 12.63
CA LYS A 27 -27.89 -6.42 13.81
C LYS A 27 -26.84 -7.42 14.31
N ASN A 28 -25.93 -7.88 13.46
CA ASN A 28 -24.90 -8.85 13.79
C ASN A 28 -23.67 -8.17 14.38
N LYS A 29 -23.10 -8.77 15.42
CA LYS A 29 -21.85 -8.29 16.06
C LYS A 29 -20.61 -9.06 15.65
N TYR A 30 -20.77 -10.18 14.92
CA TYR A 30 -19.68 -11.04 14.44
C TYR A 30 -18.70 -11.49 15.54
N GLU A 31 -19.20 -11.76 16.73
CA GLU A 31 -18.39 -12.14 17.90
C GLU A 31 -17.73 -13.51 17.73
N ASN A 32 -18.38 -14.41 17.00
CA ASN A 32 -17.92 -15.80 16.77
C ASN A 32 -17.26 -15.98 15.39
N GLY A 33 -16.72 -14.92 14.81
CA GLY A 33 -16.12 -14.95 13.47
C GLY A 33 -17.11 -14.66 12.36
N ILE A 34 -16.76 -15.03 11.14
CA ILE A 34 -17.53 -14.70 9.93
C ILE A 34 -18.35 -15.87 9.38
N GLU A 35 -18.04 -17.10 9.79
CA GLU A 35 -18.69 -18.30 9.28
C GLU A 35 -20.16 -18.38 9.72
N GLY A 36 -21.04 -18.63 8.75
CA GLY A 36 -22.49 -18.79 9.01
C GLY A 36 -23.23 -17.50 9.38
N GLN A 37 -22.57 -16.32 9.38
CA GLN A 37 -23.17 -15.05 9.77
C GLN A 37 -23.60 -14.14 8.60
N GLY A 38 -23.73 -14.71 7.41
CA GLY A 38 -24.27 -14.00 6.24
C GLY A 38 -23.24 -13.18 5.44
N LEU A 39 -21.97 -13.12 5.89
CA LEU A 39 -20.90 -12.49 5.10
C LEU A 39 -20.62 -13.29 3.83
N ARG A 40 -20.48 -12.56 2.72
CA ARG A 40 -20.21 -13.16 1.39
C ARG A 40 -18.72 -13.32 1.11
N TYR A 41 -17.88 -12.58 1.83
CA TYR A 41 -16.43 -12.53 1.63
C TYR A 41 -15.70 -12.65 2.96
N GLY A 42 -14.61 -13.40 2.96
CA GLY A 42 -13.76 -13.60 4.13
C GLY A 42 -12.82 -12.45 4.44
N ASN A 43 -12.58 -11.57 3.47
CA ASN A 43 -11.71 -10.41 3.63
C ASN A 43 -12.14 -9.24 2.74
N VAL A 44 -11.68 -8.05 3.10
CA VAL A 44 -11.91 -6.80 2.39
C VAL A 44 -10.55 -6.13 2.13
N MET A 45 -10.24 -5.83 0.88
CA MET A 45 -9.01 -5.14 0.51
C MET A 45 -9.31 -3.71 0.07
N ILE A 46 -8.77 -2.73 0.80
CA ILE A 46 -8.89 -1.32 0.46
C ILE A 46 -7.85 -1.00 -0.62
N MET A 47 -8.33 -0.54 -1.77
CA MET A 47 -7.51 -0.12 -2.91
C MET A 47 -7.73 1.37 -3.15
N CYS A 48 -6.83 2.20 -2.62
CA CYS A 48 -6.86 3.65 -2.81
C CYS A 48 -5.45 4.16 -3.12
N ASP A 49 -5.36 5.40 -3.56
CA ASP A 49 -4.10 6.08 -3.82
C ASP A 49 -3.22 6.14 -2.56
N GLN A 50 -1.91 6.23 -2.74
CA GLN A 50 -0.94 6.24 -1.63
C GLN A 50 -0.60 7.68 -1.17
N ASP A 51 -1.49 8.63 -1.43
CA ASP A 51 -1.41 10.02 -1.00
C ASP A 51 -2.20 10.29 0.31
N ASN A 52 -2.28 11.55 0.70
CA ASN A 52 -2.98 11.97 1.92
C ASN A 52 -4.48 11.69 1.83
N ASP A 53 -5.10 11.91 0.66
CA ASP A 53 -6.53 11.69 0.45
C ASP A 53 -6.88 10.20 0.52
N GLY A 54 -6.04 9.34 -0.09
CA GLY A 54 -6.18 7.89 0.04
C GLY A 54 -5.98 7.40 1.48
N SER A 55 -5.09 8.04 2.25
CA SER A 55 -4.92 7.75 3.69
C SER A 55 -6.16 8.15 4.49
N HIS A 56 -6.78 9.29 4.15
CA HIS A 56 -8.04 9.72 4.74
C HIS A 56 -9.17 8.74 4.45
N ILE A 57 -9.32 8.30 3.19
CA ILE A 57 -10.32 7.31 2.80
C ILE A 57 -10.13 6.00 3.58
N LYS A 58 -8.88 5.52 3.72
CA LYS A 58 -8.58 4.33 4.56
C LYS A 58 -9.04 4.52 5.99
N GLY A 59 -8.73 5.66 6.59
CA GLY A 59 -9.15 5.99 7.96
C GLY A 59 -10.66 5.98 8.11
N LEU A 60 -11.41 6.54 7.14
CA LEU A 60 -12.86 6.52 7.14
C LEU A 60 -13.44 5.10 7.08
N VAL A 61 -12.87 4.23 6.23
CA VAL A 61 -13.31 2.83 6.12
C VAL A 61 -13.00 2.05 7.41
N ILE A 62 -11.80 2.22 7.98
CA ILE A 62 -11.44 1.60 9.26
C ILE A 62 -12.41 2.04 10.36
N ASN A 63 -12.66 3.35 10.46
CA ASN A 63 -13.58 3.92 11.45
C ASN A 63 -15.02 3.39 11.27
N PHE A 64 -15.47 3.24 10.03
CA PHE A 64 -16.77 2.64 9.73
C PHE A 64 -16.89 1.21 10.27
N PHE A 65 -15.90 0.36 10.03
CA PHE A 65 -15.89 -1.00 10.60
C PHE A 65 -15.75 -0.97 12.12
N GLN A 66 -14.91 -0.12 12.68
CA GLN A 66 -14.71 0.03 14.12
C GLN A 66 -16.04 0.42 14.83
N TYR A 67 -16.78 1.33 14.23
CA TYR A 67 -18.03 1.83 14.82
C TYR A 67 -19.14 0.78 14.82
N PHE A 68 -19.32 0.06 13.70
CA PHE A 68 -20.43 -0.87 13.56
C PHE A 68 -20.07 -2.31 13.92
N TRP A 69 -18.86 -2.75 13.60
CA TRP A 69 -18.44 -4.16 13.74
C TRP A 69 -16.98 -4.30 14.19
N PRO A 70 -16.62 -3.83 15.38
CA PRO A 70 -15.24 -3.86 15.85
C PRO A 70 -14.65 -5.27 15.90
N ASN A 71 -15.49 -6.29 16.05
CA ASN A 71 -15.04 -7.68 16.08
C ASN A 71 -14.52 -8.15 14.71
N LEU A 72 -15.00 -7.59 13.60
CA LEU A 72 -14.45 -7.91 12.27
C LEU A 72 -13.00 -7.44 12.11
N LEU A 73 -12.62 -6.31 12.72
CA LEU A 73 -11.24 -5.82 12.68
C LEU A 73 -10.28 -6.68 13.47
N LYS A 74 -10.77 -7.44 14.46
CA LYS A 74 -9.99 -8.38 15.27
C LYS A 74 -9.68 -9.68 14.54
N ILE A 75 -10.38 -9.96 13.44
CA ILE A 75 -10.16 -11.16 12.63
C ILE A 75 -8.91 -10.95 11.75
N ASP A 76 -7.91 -11.80 11.93
CA ASP A 76 -6.68 -11.74 11.18
C ASP A 76 -6.91 -11.78 9.67
N GLY A 77 -6.41 -10.75 8.98
CA GLY A 77 -6.54 -10.66 7.53
C GLY A 77 -7.91 -10.28 6.99
N PHE A 78 -8.91 -10.00 7.85
CA PHE A 78 -10.22 -9.52 7.38
C PHE A 78 -10.07 -8.19 6.63
N LEU A 79 -9.42 -7.21 7.24
CA LEU A 79 -9.15 -5.94 6.56
C LEU A 79 -7.72 -5.90 6.04
N GLN A 80 -7.58 -5.55 4.77
CA GLN A 80 -6.32 -5.52 4.05
C GLN A 80 -6.18 -4.22 3.29
N GLN A 81 -4.94 -3.83 3.01
CA GLN A 81 -4.62 -2.70 2.16
C GLN A 81 -3.80 -3.17 0.96
N PHE A 82 -4.15 -2.71 -0.22
CA PHE A 82 -3.32 -2.82 -1.41
C PHE A 82 -2.38 -1.62 -1.49
N VAL A 83 -1.08 -1.88 -1.63
CA VAL A 83 -0.04 -0.84 -1.67
C VAL A 83 0.65 -0.88 -3.03
N THR A 84 0.62 0.26 -3.73
CA THR A 84 1.39 0.44 -4.97
C THR A 84 2.67 1.22 -4.71
N PRO A 85 3.70 1.04 -5.53
CA PRO A 85 4.91 1.85 -5.44
C PRO A 85 4.62 3.34 -5.60
N LEU A 86 5.29 4.17 -4.80
CA LEU A 86 5.30 5.63 -4.96
C LEU A 86 6.41 6.10 -5.87
N VAL A 87 7.55 5.40 -5.86
CA VAL A 87 8.70 5.76 -6.69
C VAL A 87 9.34 4.50 -7.26
N LYS A 88 9.60 4.51 -8.57
CA LYS A 88 10.44 3.50 -9.23
C LYS A 88 11.67 4.17 -9.82
N VAL A 89 12.81 3.56 -9.60
CA VAL A 89 14.11 4.03 -10.11
C VAL A 89 14.64 3.00 -11.11
N LYS A 90 14.99 3.47 -12.30
CA LYS A 90 15.61 2.67 -13.36
C LYS A 90 16.93 3.29 -13.79
N ILE A 91 17.86 2.50 -14.35
CA ILE A 91 19.05 3.03 -15.04
C ILE A 91 18.63 3.47 -16.44
N LYS A 92 19.13 4.63 -16.89
CA LYS A 92 18.98 5.05 -18.28
C LYS A 92 19.81 4.15 -19.19
N SER A 93 19.22 3.67 -20.26
CA SER A 93 19.91 2.83 -21.26
C SER A 93 21.16 3.52 -21.84
N SER A 94 21.13 4.85 -22.00
CA SER A 94 22.27 5.66 -22.44
C SER A 94 23.45 5.72 -21.45
N SER A 95 23.24 5.29 -20.20
CA SER A 95 24.27 5.27 -19.15
C SER A 95 24.93 3.90 -19.00
N LEU A 96 24.49 2.90 -19.74
CA LEU A 96 25.03 1.53 -19.80
C LEU A 96 26.11 1.43 -20.85
N SER A 97 27.23 2.16 -20.66
CA SER A 97 28.35 2.17 -21.61
C SER A 97 29.26 0.93 -21.53
N SER A 98 29.10 0.08 -20.52
CA SER A 98 29.76 -1.22 -20.41
C SER A 98 28.98 -2.23 -19.59
N GLU A 99 29.05 -3.52 -19.98
CA GLU A 99 28.44 -4.65 -19.20
C GLU A 99 29.01 -4.72 -17.78
N LYS A 100 30.25 -4.27 -17.57
CA LYS A 100 30.90 -4.25 -16.25
C LYS A 100 30.26 -3.26 -15.28
N ASP A 101 29.79 -2.11 -15.75
CA ASP A 101 29.10 -1.12 -14.91
C ASP A 101 27.69 -1.61 -14.52
N SER A 102 27.01 -2.27 -15.45
CA SER A 102 25.71 -2.90 -15.19
C SER A 102 25.79 -3.98 -14.13
N MET A 103 26.83 -4.83 -14.17
CA MET A 103 27.05 -5.89 -13.17
C MET A 103 27.43 -5.35 -11.79
N LYS A 104 28.23 -4.29 -11.71
CA LYS A 104 28.60 -3.65 -10.44
C LYS A 104 27.38 -3.06 -9.74
N ILE A 105 26.53 -2.35 -10.48
CA ILE A 105 25.32 -1.73 -9.94
C ILE A 105 24.31 -2.80 -9.50
N LYS A 106 24.13 -3.89 -10.27
CA LYS A 106 23.27 -5.02 -9.91
C LYS A 106 23.75 -5.77 -8.65
N LYS A 107 25.07 -5.97 -8.47
CA LYS A 107 25.64 -6.63 -7.28
C LYS A 107 25.44 -5.83 -6.00
N SER A 108 25.39 -4.52 -6.06
CA SER A 108 25.21 -3.66 -4.88
C SER A 108 23.76 -3.55 -4.41
N MET A 109 22.81 -3.98 -5.23
CA MET A 109 21.36 -3.86 -4.96
C MET A 109 20.67 -5.24 -4.92
N LYS A 110 20.66 -5.87 -3.74
CA LYS A 110 20.18 -7.25 -3.50
C LYS A 110 18.70 -7.53 -3.84
N ASN A 111 17.90 -6.57 -4.31
CA ASN A 111 16.44 -6.70 -4.48
C ASN A 111 15.91 -6.28 -5.86
N SER A 112 16.59 -6.60 -6.95
CA SER A 112 16.03 -6.38 -8.28
C SER A 112 15.28 -7.62 -8.79
N ASN A 113 14.02 -7.42 -9.21
CA ASN A 113 13.25 -8.47 -9.90
C ASN A 113 13.95 -8.88 -11.20
N LYS A 114 14.11 -10.18 -11.42
CA LYS A 114 14.81 -10.78 -12.58
C LYS A 114 14.23 -10.44 -13.96
N ASN A 115 13.05 -9.80 -14.03
CA ASN A 115 12.29 -9.62 -15.28
C ASN A 115 12.40 -8.23 -15.93
N ASP A 116 13.05 -7.25 -15.29
CA ASP A 116 13.30 -5.92 -15.90
C ASP A 116 14.77 -5.55 -15.65
N GLU A 117 15.63 -5.83 -16.62
CA GLU A 117 17.10 -5.66 -16.50
C GLU A 117 17.53 -4.22 -16.16
N THR A 118 16.64 -3.24 -16.37
CA THR A 118 16.90 -1.83 -16.09
C THR A 118 16.34 -1.34 -14.76
N MET A 119 15.49 -2.12 -14.10
CA MET A 119 14.89 -1.74 -12.83
C MET A 119 15.87 -1.91 -11.69
N ILE A 120 16.10 -0.86 -10.90
CA ILE A 120 17.04 -0.87 -9.79
C ILE A 120 16.30 -1.01 -8.46
N LYS A 121 15.36 -0.14 -8.17
CA LYS A 121 14.67 -0.13 -6.90
C LYS A 121 13.25 0.43 -7.00
N THR A 122 12.39 -0.13 -6.16
CA THR A 122 11.00 0.30 -6.00
C THR A 122 10.80 0.71 -4.55
N PHE A 123 10.16 1.86 -4.33
CA PHE A 123 9.90 2.43 -3.01
C PHE A 123 8.41 2.57 -2.79
N PHE A 124 7.94 2.18 -1.62
CA PHE A 124 6.56 2.25 -1.19
C PHE A 124 6.27 3.41 -0.23
N SER A 125 7.32 4.14 0.19
CA SER A 125 7.20 5.35 1.00
C SER A 125 8.22 6.40 0.55
N LEU A 126 7.87 7.68 0.73
CA LEU A 126 8.78 8.78 0.44
C LEU A 126 10.01 8.81 1.36
N PRO A 127 9.88 8.59 2.70
CA PRO A 127 11.04 8.55 3.59
C PRO A 127 12.08 7.51 3.17
N GLU A 128 11.65 6.30 2.76
CA GLU A 128 12.57 5.26 2.27
C GLU A 128 13.33 5.70 1.01
N TYR A 129 12.63 6.37 0.08
CA TYR A 129 13.23 6.91 -1.13
C TYR A 129 14.23 8.04 -0.82
N GLU A 130 13.89 8.95 0.07
CA GLU A 130 14.75 10.07 0.47
C GLU A 130 15.99 9.60 1.21
N GLU A 131 15.86 8.61 2.08
CA GLU A 131 16.99 7.97 2.75
C GLU A 131 17.94 7.33 1.74
N TRP A 132 17.41 6.54 0.80
CA TRP A 132 18.19 5.96 -0.28
C TRP A 132 18.93 7.04 -1.10
N ARG A 133 18.23 8.13 -1.44
CA ARG A 133 18.80 9.26 -2.19
C ARG A 133 19.91 9.96 -1.42
N ARG A 134 19.75 10.15 -0.11
CA ARG A 134 20.80 10.71 0.76
C ARG A 134 22.03 9.80 0.84
N ASN A 135 21.81 8.51 1.00
CA ASN A 135 22.88 7.51 1.07
C ASN A 135 23.68 7.41 -0.23
N LEU A 136 23.03 7.58 -1.39
CA LEU A 136 23.73 7.69 -2.67
C LEU A 136 24.62 8.94 -2.76
N LYS A 137 24.14 10.08 -2.27
CA LYS A 137 24.91 11.33 -2.30
C LYS A 137 26.08 11.33 -1.31
N SER A 138 25.95 10.66 -0.18
CA SER A 138 26.97 10.63 0.89
C SER A 138 28.05 9.57 0.68
N GLY A 139 27.98 8.75 -0.38
CA GLY A 139 28.94 7.67 -0.63
C GLY A 139 28.98 6.57 0.43
N LYS A 140 28.01 6.55 1.36
CA LYS A 140 27.93 5.58 2.49
C LYS A 140 27.55 4.16 2.08
N ASN A 141 27.14 3.96 0.83
CA ASN A 141 26.95 2.60 0.31
C ASN A 141 28.32 2.03 -0.08
N ASN A 142 28.88 1.20 0.78
CA ASN A 142 30.20 0.57 0.69
C ASN A 142 30.49 -0.23 -0.62
N ASN A 143 29.60 -0.22 -1.61
CA ASN A 143 29.71 -0.94 -2.87
C ASN A 143 29.42 -0.09 -4.12
N LEU A 144 29.13 1.20 -3.97
CA LEU A 144 28.96 2.10 -5.12
C LEU A 144 30.03 3.20 -5.06
N ASP A 145 30.72 3.43 -6.18
CA ASP A 145 31.65 4.55 -6.34
C ASP A 145 30.98 5.83 -5.87
N SER A 146 31.67 6.59 -5.03
CA SER A 146 31.23 7.84 -4.40
C SER A 146 30.85 8.98 -5.37
N ASN A 147 30.78 8.69 -6.66
CA ASN A 147 30.48 9.61 -7.76
C ASN A 147 29.30 9.15 -8.64
N ILE A 148 28.32 8.42 -8.10
CA ILE A 148 27.16 8.07 -8.93
C ILE A 148 26.31 9.32 -9.16
N ASN A 149 26.42 9.83 -10.38
CA ASN A 149 25.63 10.96 -10.84
C ASN A 149 24.15 10.55 -10.94
N MET A 150 23.27 11.26 -10.21
CA MET A 150 21.80 11.06 -10.25
C MET A 150 21.23 11.14 -11.67
N ASN A 151 21.95 11.79 -12.61
CA ASN A 151 21.55 11.87 -14.01
C ASN A 151 21.54 10.51 -14.73
N LYS A 152 22.22 9.49 -14.20
CA LYS A 152 22.18 8.11 -14.71
C LYS A 152 20.87 7.39 -14.46
N PHE A 153 20.04 7.91 -13.55
CA PHE A 153 18.76 7.28 -13.17
C PHE A 153 17.58 7.96 -13.85
N LEU A 154 16.60 7.14 -14.21
CA LEU A 154 15.26 7.55 -14.55
C LEU A 154 14.38 7.31 -13.32
N ILE A 155 13.83 8.38 -12.75
CA ILE A 155 13.00 8.33 -11.57
C ILE A 155 11.57 8.58 -12.01
N LYS A 156 10.66 7.60 -11.77
CA LYS A 156 9.23 7.72 -12.03
C LYS A 156 8.49 7.79 -10.72
N TYR A 157 7.75 8.88 -10.51
CA TYR A 157 6.84 9.08 -9.39
C TYR A 157 5.43 8.65 -9.78
N TYR A 158 4.75 7.98 -8.87
CA TYR A 158 3.37 7.54 -9.02
C TYR A 158 2.50 8.32 -8.03
N LYS A 159 1.57 9.11 -8.54
CA LYS A 159 0.67 9.93 -7.70
C LYS A 159 -0.57 9.17 -7.26
N GLY A 160 -0.90 8.08 -7.91
CA GLY A 160 -2.08 7.29 -7.61
C GLY A 160 -2.18 6.03 -8.47
N LEU A 161 -3.21 5.24 -8.27
CA LEU A 161 -3.46 4.00 -8.99
C LEU A 161 -3.57 4.22 -10.52
N GLY A 162 -4.16 5.34 -10.93
CA GLY A 162 -4.34 5.70 -12.34
C GLY A 162 -3.06 6.05 -13.10
N THR A 163 -1.92 6.22 -12.42
CA THR A 163 -0.63 6.48 -13.07
C THR A 163 0.13 5.19 -13.43
N ASN A 164 -0.38 4.04 -13.05
CA ASN A 164 0.17 2.74 -13.40
C ASN A 164 -0.36 2.27 -14.76
N THR A 165 0.49 1.57 -15.51
CA THR A 165 0.06 0.90 -16.75
C THR A 165 -0.66 -0.41 -16.44
N ALA A 166 -1.39 -0.96 -17.41
CA ALA A 166 -2.06 -2.25 -17.28
C ALA A 166 -1.06 -3.40 -17.02
N GLU A 167 0.14 -3.34 -17.62
CA GLU A 167 1.21 -4.30 -17.40
C GLU A 167 1.78 -4.21 -15.98
N GLU A 168 1.96 -3.00 -15.47
CA GLU A 168 2.37 -2.79 -14.07
C GLU A 168 1.33 -3.36 -13.12
N GLY A 169 0.04 -3.10 -13.38
CA GLY A 169 -1.06 -3.68 -12.62
C GLY A 169 -1.02 -5.22 -12.61
N LYS A 170 -0.88 -5.85 -13.77
CA LYS A 170 -0.74 -7.31 -13.87
C LYS A 170 0.45 -7.83 -13.04
N THR A 171 1.56 -7.10 -13.03
CA THR A 171 2.76 -7.48 -12.26
C THR A 171 2.48 -7.42 -10.76
N TYR A 172 1.76 -6.40 -10.28
CA TYR A 172 1.39 -6.29 -8.86
C TYR A 172 0.48 -7.44 -8.40
N PHE A 173 -0.49 -7.82 -9.23
CA PHE A 173 -1.39 -8.94 -8.92
C PHE A 173 -0.70 -10.30 -8.99
N LYS A 174 0.34 -10.47 -9.83
CA LYS A 174 1.15 -11.70 -9.85
C LYS A 174 1.93 -11.92 -8.54
N ASP A 175 2.34 -10.84 -7.88
CA ASP A 175 3.07 -10.89 -6.61
C ASP A 175 2.29 -10.13 -5.53
N LEU A 176 1.02 -10.50 -5.36
CA LEU A 176 0.08 -9.82 -4.47
C LEU A 176 0.60 -9.74 -3.02
N ASN A 177 1.38 -10.72 -2.57
CA ASN A 177 1.93 -10.73 -1.22
C ASN A 177 2.86 -9.55 -0.92
N LYS A 178 3.57 -9.01 -1.92
CA LYS A 178 4.38 -7.79 -1.77
C LYS A 178 3.54 -6.52 -1.69
N HIS A 179 2.35 -6.56 -2.27
CA HIS A 179 1.47 -5.42 -2.42
C HIS A 179 0.31 -5.44 -1.43
N LYS A 180 0.17 -6.52 -0.66
CA LYS A 180 -0.85 -6.71 0.37
C LYS A 180 -0.26 -6.41 1.74
N LYS A 181 -0.90 -5.50 2.49
CA LYS A 181 -0.63 -5.27 3.90
C LYS A 181 -1.88 -5.62 4.70
N LEU A 182 -1.71 -6.40 5.76
CA LEU A 182 -2.78 -6.73 6.69
C LEU A 182 -2.98 -5.57 7.65
N PHE A 183 -4.21 -5.31 8.03
CA PHE A 183 -4.54 -4.48 9.17
C PHE A 183 -4.51 -5.36 10.42
N ASN A 184 -3.60 -5.06 11.34
CA ASN A 184 -3.48 -5.77 12.60
C ASN A 184 -4.11 -4.91 13.69
N TYR A 185 -5.13 -5.46 14.36
CA TYR A 185 -5.81 -4.79 15.46
C TYR A 185 -5.13 -5.15 16.79
N GLY A 186 -4.61 -4.15 17.49
CA GLY A 186 -3.87 -4.33 18.73
C GLY A 186 -4.48 -3.62 19.95
N PRO A 187 -3.95 -3.87 21.15
CA PRO A 187 -4.33 -3.13 22.35
C PRO A 187 -4.04 -1.64 22.18
N GLY A 188 -5.04 -0.79 22.44
CA GLY A 188 -4.94 0.67 22.29
C GLY A 188 -5.35 1.22 20.91
N ASP A 189 -5.54 0.37 19.90
CA ASP A 189 -6.00 0.84 18.58
C ASP A 189 -7.43 1.38 18.62
N PHE A 190 -8.26 0.86 19.54
CA PHE A 190 -9.60 1.40 19.78
C PHE A 190 -9.54 2.88 20.13
N ASP A 191 -8.73 3.24 21.12
CA ASP A 191 -8.60 4.62 21.60
C ASP A 191 -7.95 5.51 20.53
N ALA A 192 -6.96 4.99 19.79
CA ALA A 192 -6.30 5.70 18.71
C ALA A 192 -7.24 6.02 17.55
N ILE A 193 -8.14 5.10 17.18
CA ILE A 193 -9.14 5.30 16.13
C ILE A 193 -10.19 6.31 16.58
N ASP A 194 -10.62 6.23 17.84
CA ASP A 194 -11.63 7.12 18.43
C ASP A 194 -11.10 8.57 18.56
N LEU A 195 -9.84 8.75 18.96
CA LEU A 195 -9.16 10.04 19.02
C LEU A 195 -8.91 10.66 17.64
N GLY A 196 -8.78 9.86 16.58
CA GLY A 196 -8.57 10.30 15.20
C GLY A 196 -9.86 10.64 14.44
N SER A 197 -11.03 10.45 15.05
CA SER A 197 -12.35 10.71 14.47
C SER A 197 -12.92 12.12 14.87
#